data_fca78163622e4da1c29df5f7fafa89cb
#
_entry.id   fca78163622e4da1c29df5f7fafa89cb
#
_cell.length_a   1.000
_cell.length_b   1.000
_cell.length_c   1.000
_cell.angle_alpha   90.00
_cell.angle_beta   90.00
_cell.angle_gamma   90.00
#
_symmetry.space_group_name_H-M   'P 1'
#
loop_
_entity.id
_entity.type
_entity.pdbx_description
1 polymer ?
#
loop_
_entity_poly.entity_id
_entity_poly.type
_entity_poly.pdbx_seq_one_letter_code
_entity_poly.pdbx_strand_id
1 'polypeptide(L)'
;MKEECLICGAPLEYLETDVQMQCEICRKKELAKTRCVNGHYVCSDCHMQGLDSIVELCLRETACDPIAIVERMMALPSCHMHGPEHHVMVGAALLTAYHNAGGDIDLSDALMEMLCRGKSVPGGACGFWGACGAGISTGMFVSIISRSTPLTDEPFALSHKMTAAALGQIGEIGGPRCCKRDSFLSILTAIDFVKEHFGIALQKPEVVCRYAAQNNQCIGKRCPFSAANH
;
A
#
# COMPACT_ATOMS: atom_id res chain seq x y z
N MET A 1 15.94 -2.91 -6.82
CA MET A 1 14.69 -2.24 -7.26
C MET A 1 15.00 -0.75 -7.36
N LYS A 2 15.06 -0.18 -8.55
CA LYS A 2 15.35 1.25 -8.72
C LYS A 2 14.04 2.01 -8.91
N GLU A 3 14.02 3.27 -8.53
CA GLU A 3 12.87 4.17 -8.76
C GLU A 3 13.00 4.77 -10.17
N GLU A 4 12.70 3.96 -11.17
CA GLU A 4 13.02 4.24 -12.56
C GLU A 4 11.81 3.90 -13.44
N CYS A 5 11.79 4.49 -14.61
CA CYS A 5 10.80 4.20 -15.64
C CYS A 5 10.78 2.70 -16.00
N LEU A 6 9.61 2.08 -15.98
CA LEU A 6 9.45 0.66 -16.35
C LEU A 6 9.85 0.35 -17.80
N ILE A 7 9.97 1.38 -18.66
CA ILE A 7 10.30 1.23 -20.07
C ILE A 7 11.80 1.38 -20.33
N CYS A 8 12.43 2.42 -19.75
CA CYS A 8 13.83 2.77 -20.10
C CYS A 8 14.74 2.96 -18.88
N GLY A 9 14.27 2.77 -17.67
CA GLY A 9 15.05 2.94 -16.45
C GLY A 9 15.44 4.38 -16.12
N ALA A 10 14.92 5.39 -16.82
CA ALA A 10 15.23 6.79 -16.55
C ALA A 10 14.45 7.31 -15.32
N PRO A 11 14.94 8.37 -14.64
CA PRO A 11 14.23 8.98 -13.52
C PRO A 11 12.81 9.44 -13.87
N LEU A 12 11.93 9.47 -12.86
CA LEU A 12 10.58 10.01 -13.00
C LEU A 12 10.58 11.51 -12.69
N GLU A 13 9.72 12.24 -13.40
CA GLU A 13 9.40 13.64 -13.14
C GLU A 13 7.91 13.81 -12.77
N TYR A 14 7.62 14.75 -11.87
CA TYR A 14 6.28 15.09 -11.41
C TYR A 14 5.91 16.49 -11.91
N LEU A 15 4.84 16.58 -12.68
CA LEU A 15 4.38 17.80 -13.31
C LEU A 15 3.45 18.58 -12.37
N GLU A 16 3.44 19.91 -12.50
CA GLU A 16 2.54 20.78 -11.72
C GLU A 16 1.07 20.63 -12.16
N THR A 17 0.85 20.41 -13.46
CA THR A 17 -0.48 20.29 -14.07
C THR A 17 -0.67 18.94 -14.72
N ASP A 18 -1.93 18.52 -14.85
CA ASP A 18 -2.28 17.32 -15.59
C ASP A 18 -2.01 17.51 -17.09
N VAL A 19 -1.35 16.52 -17.69
CA VAL A 19 -1.07 16.45 -19.11
C VAL A 19 -1.65 15.16 -19.67
N GLN A 20 -2.23 15.23 -20.88
CA GLN A 20 -2.69 14.03 -21.56
C GLN A 20 -1.49 13.19 -21.96
N MET A 21 -1.42 11.95 -21.45
CA MET A 21 -0.37 11.00 -21.72
C MET A 21 -0.93 9.69 -22.27
N GLN A 22 -0.12 8.98 -23.05
CA GLN A 22 -0.46 7.67 -23.57
C GLN A 22 0.41 6.60 -22.92
N CYS A 23 -0.23 5.60 -22.32
CA CYS A 23 0.48 4.47 -21.72
C CYS A 23 1.27 3.69 -22.77
N GLU A 24 2.56 3.45 -22.51
CA GLU A 24 3.45 2.70 -23.43
C GLU A 24 3.05 1.23 -23.58
N ILE A 25 2.37 0.67 -22.57
CA ILE A 25 1.97 -0.75 -22.57
C ILE A 25 0.60 -0.94 -23.23
N CYS A 26 -0.47 -0.35 -22.70
CA CYS A 26 -1.84 -0.58 -23.18
C CYS A 26 -2.37 0.48 -24.14
N ARG A 27 -1.61 1.52 -24.41
CA ARG A 27 -1.96 2.63 -25.30
C ARG A 27 -3.17 3.49 -24.85
N LYS A 28 -3.72 3.24 -23.66
CA LYS A 28 -4.75 4.10 -23.04
C LYS A 28 -4.24 5.53 -22.92
N LYS A 29 -5.10 6.50 -23.23
CA LYS A 29 -4.83 7.93 -23.02
C LYS A 29 -5.58 8.40 -21.80
N GLU A 30 -4.89 9.08 -20.90
CA GLU A 30 -5.48 9.67 -19.70
C GLU A 30 -4.69 10.89 -19.23
N LEU A 31 -5.28 11.67 -18.36
CA LEU A 31 -4.60 12.80 -17.71
C LEU A 31 -3.73 12.27 -16.56
N ALA A 32 -2.46 12.69 -16.52
CA ALA A 32 -1.52 12.28 -15.48
C ALA A 32 -0.49 13.37 -15.20
N LYS A 33 0.13 13.30 -14.04
CA LYS A 33 1.18 14.24 -13.57
C LYS A 33 2.55 13.58 -13.44
N THR A 34 2.69 12.30 -13.79
CA THR A 34 3.95 11.58 -13.60
C THR A 34 4.34 10.88 -14.90
N ARG A 35 5.56 11.15 -15.36
CA ARG A 35 6.19 10.45 -16.49
C ARG A 35 7.69 10.36 -16.25
N CYS A 36 8.43 9.63 -17.09
CA CYS A 36 9.88 9.70 -17.02
C CYS A 36 10.42 10.91 -17.80
N VAL A 37 11.64 11.32 -17.48
CA VAL A 37 12.32 12.45 -18.13
C VAL A 37 12.47 12.29 -19.66
N ASN A 38 12.36 11.05 -20.18
CA ASN A 38 12.35 10.74 -21.61
C ASN A 38 10.92 10.69 -22.19
N GLY A 39 9.89 11.07 -21.41
CA GLY A 39 8.51 11.16 -21.87
C GLY A 39 7.67 9.89 -21.77
N HIS A 40 8.23 8.74 -21.34
CA HIS A 40 7.45 7.50 -21.20
C HIS A 40 6.47 7.60 -20.02
N TYR A 41 5.26 7.12 -20.25
CA TYR A 41 4.21 7.00 -19.26
C TYR A 41 3.69 5.57 -19.18
N VAL A 42 3.45 5.06 -17.97
CA VAL A 42 2.78 3.77 -17.72
C VAL A 42 1.61 4.02 -16.77
N CYS A 43 0.40 3.66 -17.20
CA CYS A 43 -0.81 3.85 -16.39
C CYS A 43 -0.81 2.94 -15.17
N SER A 44 -1.60 3.30 -14.14
CA SER A 44 -1.68 2.54 -12.89
C SER A 44 -2.09 1.07 -13.12
N ASP A 45 -3.00 0.81 -14.05
CA ASP A 45 -3.43 -0.56 -14.36
C ASP A 45 -2.27 -1.42 -14.87
N CYS A 46 -1.47 -0.89 -15.79
CA CYS A 46 -0.30 -1.59 -16.31
C CYS A 46 0.84 -1.69 -15.30
N HIS A 47 0.96 -0.70 -14.43
CA HIS A 47 1.93 -0.74 -13.34
C HIS A 47 1.58 -1.82 -12.31
N MET A 48 0.30 -2.09 -12.12
CA MET A 48 -0.23 -3.10 -11.21
C MET A 48 -0.39 -4.49 -11.84
N GLN A 49 0.20 -4.76 -13.00
CA GLN A 49 0.23 -6.12 -13.54
C GLN A 49 0.98 -7.07 -12.60
N GLY A 50 0.42 -8.26 -12.38
CA GLY A 50 1.00 -9.27 -11.47
C GLY A 50 0.43 -9.27 -10.05
N LEU A 51 -0.64 -8.49 -9.77
CA LEU A 51 -1.34 -8.54 -8.48
C LEU A 51 -1.99 -9.91 -8.19
N ASP A 52 -2.25 -10.72 -9.22
CA ASP A 52 -2.77 -12.08 -9.05
C ASP A 52 -1.81 -12.94 -8.21
N SER A 53 -0.50 -12.75 -8.35
CA SER A 53 0.51 -13.43 -7.52
C SER A 53 0.45 -13.02 -6.05
N ILE A 54 -0.04 -11.81 -5.73
CA ILE A 54 -0.28 -11.36 -4.36
C ILE A 54 -1.47 -12.13 -3.76
N VAL A 55 -2.57 -12.26 -4.50
CA VAL A 55 -3.74 -13.03 -4.06
C VAL A 55 -3.37 -14.49 -3.83
N GLU A 56 -2.64 -15.11 -4.78
CA GLU A 56 -2.17 -16.50 -4.63
C GLU A 56 -1.27 -16.68 -3.40
N LEU A 57 -0.37 -15.73 -3.12
CA LEU A 57 0.47 -15.74 -1.93
C LEU A 57 -0.39 -15.70 -0.68
N CYS A 58 -1.34 -14.76 -0.60
CA CYS A 58 -2.24 -14.61 0.54
C CYS A 58 -3.06 -15.86 0.83
N LEU A 59 -3.61 -16.51 -0.20
CA LEU A 59 -4.43 -17.72 -0.05
C LEU A 59 -3.64 -18.94 0.47
N ARG A 60 -2.32 -18.93 0.32
CA ARG A 60 -1.42 -20.01 0.83
C ARG A 60 -0.76 -19.65 2.16
N GLU A 61 -0.92 -18.42 2.60
CA GLU A 61 -0.25 -17.91 3.79
C GLU A 61 -0.99 -18.34 5.07
N THR A 62 -0.22 -18.70 6.09
CA THR A 62 -0.76 -19.14 7.40
C THR A 62 -0.30 -18.25 8.56
N ALA A 63 0.57 -17.28 8.30
CA ALA A 63 1.06 -16.39 9.33
C ALA A 63 -0.02 -15.41 9.82
N CYS A 64 0.01 -15.08 11.12
CA CYS A 64 -0.78 -14.00 11.72
C CYS A 64 0.02 -12.70 11.85
N ASP A 65 1.18 -12.62 11.20
CA ASP A 65 2.08 -11.47 11.15
C ASP A 65 1.91 -10.73 9.80
N PRO A 66 1.16 -9.63 9.75
CA PRO A 66 0.94 -8.90 8.51
C PRO A 66 2.20 -8.20 7.98
N ILE A 67 3.21 -7.94 8.84
CA ILE A 67 4.50 -7.40 8.39
C ILE A 67 5.28 -8.46 7.61
N ALA A 68 5.37 -9.69 8.15
CA ALA A 68 6.02 -10.79 7.43
C ALA A 68 5.32 -11.09 6.09
N ILE A 69 3.99 -11.03 6.06
CA ILE A 69 3.19 -11.22 4.84
C ILE A 69 3.50 -10.14 3.80
N VAL A 70 3.45 -8.87 4.19
CA VAL A 70 3.72 -7.76 3.24
C VAL A 70 5.18 -7.79 2.76
N GLU A 71 6.14 -8.17 3.59
CA GLU A 71 7.55 -8.33 3.17
C GLU A 71 7.73 -9.42 2.11
N ARG A 72 6.99 -10.54 2.21
CA ARG A 72 6.96 -11.58 1.16
C ARG A 72 6.38 -11.05 -0.15
N MET A 73 5.31 -10.25 -0.09
CA MET A 73 4.77 -9.57 -1.27
C MET A 73 5.79 -8.58 -1.86
N MET A 74 6.48 -7.83 -1.00
CA MET A 74 7.52 -6.87 -1.42
C MET A 74 8.72 -7.54 -2.10
N ALA A 75 8.92 -8.85 -1.88
CA ALA A 75 9.96 -9.63 -2.55
C ALA A 75 9.54 -10.15 -3.94
N LEU A 76 8.26 -10.05 -4.31
CA LEU A 76 7.80 -10.46 -5.64
C LEU A 76 8.39 -9.57 -6.73
N PRO A 77 8.70 -10.12 -7.92
CA PRO A 77 9.24 -9.35 -9.04
C PRO A 77 8.34 -8.20 -9.50
N SER A 78 7.01 -8.35 -9.31
CA SER A 78 5.99 -7.34 -9.63
C SER A 78 5.93 -6.18 -8.64
N CYS A 79 6.64 -6.25 -7.51
CA CYS A 79 6.65 -5.18 -6.51
C CYS A 79 7.82 -4.23 -6.74
N HIS A 80 7.53 -2.98 -7.01
CA HIS A 80 8.53 -1.92 -7.20
C HIS A 80 8.93 -1.26 -5.87
N MET A 81 10.00 -0.45 -5.87
CA MET A 81 10.39 0.33 -4.69
C MET A 81 9.24 1.28 -4.29
N HIS A 82 8.66 1.93 -5.28
CA HIS A 82 7.47 2.77 -5.16
C HIS A 82 6.47 2.41 -6.25
N GLY A 83 5.20 2.26 -5.88
CA GLY A 83 4.17 1.93 -6.85
C GLY A 83 2.79 1.74 -6.21
N PRO A 84 1.73 1.82 -7.03
CA PRO A 84 0.35 1.68 -6.57
C PRO A 84 -0.01 0.27 -6.10
N GLU A 85 0.79 -0.75 -6.38
CA GLU A 85 0.59 -2.11 -5.85
C GLU A 85 0.56 -2.14 -4.32
N HIS A 86 1.27 -1.21 -3.64
CA HIS A 86 1.24 -1.08 -2.19
C HIS A 86 -0.15 -0.70 -1.64
N HIS A 87 -1.01 -0.10 -2.46
CA HIS A 87 -2.38 0.24 -2.08
C HIS A 87 -3.26 -1.00 -1.91
N VAL A 88 -2.92 -2.11 -2.57
CA VAL A 88 -3.55 -3.42 -2.41
C VAL A 88 -2.83 -4.24 -1.34
N MET A 89 -1.49 -4.27 -1.38
CA MET A 89 -0.66 -5.14 -0.55
C MET A 89 -0.89 -4.96 0.95
N VAL A 90 -1.04 -3.71 1.42
CA VAL A 90 -1.26 -3.40 2.84
C VAL A 90 -2.54 -4.04 3.34
N GLY A 91 -3.66 -3.80 2.65
CA GLY A 91 -4.95 -4.38 3.04
C GLY A 91 -4.99 -5.89 2.85
N ALA A 92 -4.37 -6.43 1.80
CA ALA A 92 -4.29 -7.87 1.58
C ALA A 92 -3.51 -8.59 2.70
N ALA A 93 -2.38 -8.01 3.15
CA ALA A 93 -1.61 -8.56 4.27
C ALA A 93 -2.42 -8.55 5.58
N LEU A 94 -3.16 -7.47 5.83
CA LEU A 94 -4.02 -7.34 7.02
C LEU A 94 -5.20 -8.30 6.98
N LEU A 95 -5.89 -8.46 5.83
CA LEU A 95 -6.99 -9.42 5.66
C LEU A 95 -6.51 -10.85 5.89
N THR A 96 -5.36 -11.20 5.33
CA THR A 96 -4.76 -12.54 5.47
C THR A 96 -4.41 -12.83 6.94
N ALA A 97 -3.69 -11.92 7.59
CA ALA A 97 -3.33 -12.07 9.00
C ALA A 97 -4.57 -12.11 9.92
N TYR A 98 -5.59 -11.29 9.63
CA TYR A 98 -6.84 -11.24 10.36
C TYR A 98 -7.60 -12.58 10.25
N HIS A 99 -7.75 -13.11 9.05
CA HIS A 99 -8.35 -14.43 8.81
C HIS A 99 -7.60 -15.54 9.56
N ASN A 100 -6.26 -15.58 9.43
CA ASN A 100 -5.42 -16.58 10.07
C ASN A 100 -5.44 -16.51 11.61
N ALA A 101 -5.70 -15.32 12.17
CA ALA A 101 -5.87 -15.10 13.60
C ALA A 101 -7.29 -15.42 14.11
N GLY A 102 -8.17 -15.96 13.26
CA GLY A 102 -9.53 -16.36 13.62
C GLY A 102 -10.60 -15.30 13.34
N GLY A 103 -10.29 -14.26 12.58
CA GLY A 103 -11.27 -13.28 12.12
C GLY A 103 -12.29 -13.90 11.17
N ASP A 104 -13.57 -13.58 11.37
CA ASP A 104 -14.70 -14.13 10.60
C ASP A 104 -14.88 -13.42 9.26
N ILE A 105 -14.11 -13.86 8.24
CA ILE A 105 -14.23 -13.40 6.85
C ILE A 105 -14.02 -14.58 5.88
N ASP A 106 -14.64 -14.51 4.69
CA ASP A 106 -14.18 -15.26 3.54
C ASP A 106 -12.95 -14.56 2.97
N LEU A 107 -11.77 -15.20 3.09
CA LEU A 107 -10.52 -14.59 2.67
C LEU A 107 -10.47 -14.35 1.17
N SER A 108 -10.99 -15.28 0.36
CA SER A 108 -10.95 -15.15 -1.11
C SER A 108 -11.76 -13.95 -1.58
N ASP A 109 -13.00 -13.83 -1.09
CA ASP A 109 -13.89 -12.72 -1.42
C ASP A 109 -13.32 -11.39 -0.92
N ALA A 110 -12.80 -11.35 0.30
CA ALA A 110 -12.19 -10.17 0.90
C ALA A 110 -10.95 -9.68 0.11
N LEU A 111 -10.11 -10.60 -0.37
CA LEU A 111 -8.94 -10.27 -1.20
C LEU A 111 -9.35 -9.73 -2.57
N MET A 112 -10.37 -10.30 -3.20
CA MET A 112 -10.88 -9.79 -4.48
C MET A 112 -11.48 -8.40 -4.33
N GLU A 113 -12.22 -8.14 -3.25
CA GLU A 113 -12.74 -6.81 -2.94
C GLU A 113 -11.61 -5.81 -2.67
N MET A 114 -10.58 -6.19 -1.91
CA MET A 114 -9.39 -5.37 -1.66
C MET A 114 -8.67 -5.04 -2.96
N LEU A 115 -8.52 -6.00 -3.85
CA LEU A 115 -7.91 -5.82 -5.16
C LEU A 115 -8.68 -4.79 -5.99
N CYS A 116 -10.01 -4.90 -6.03
CA CYS A 116 -10.89 -3.97 -6.74
C CYS A 116 -10.75 -2.54 -6.20
N ARG A 117 -10.88 -2.37 -4.88
CA ARG A 117 -10.80 -1.04 -4.23
C ARG A 117 -9.41 -0.43 -4.33
N GLY A 118 -8.36 -1.21 -4.06
CA GLY A 118 -6.98 -0.73 -4.08
C GLY A 118 -6.53 -0.26 -5.47
N LYS A 119 -6.99 -0.93 -6.53
CA LYS A 119 -6.76 -0.50 -7.93
C LYS A 119 -7.37 0.86 -8.26
N SER A 120 -8.41 1.27 -7.55
CA SER A 120 -9.08 2.57 -7.77
C SER A 120 -8.29 3.75 -7.20
N VAL A 121 -7.28 3.51 -6.34
CA VAL A 121 -6.44 4.57 -5.79
C VAL A 121 -5.27 4.83 -6.76
N PRO A 122 -5.20 5.99 -7.41
CA PRO A 122 -4.19 6.27 -8.41
C PRO A 122 -2.79 6.39 -7.81
N GLY A 123 -1.78 6.11 -8.63
CA GLY A 123 -0.40 6.44 -8.31
C GLY A 123 -0.23 7.95 -8.08
N GLY A 124 0.59 8.33 -7.09
CA GLY A 124 0.82 9.74 -6.76
C GLY A 124 -0.20 10.37 -5.81
N ALA A 125 -1.29 9.69 -5.43
CA ALA A 125 -2.30 10.20 -4.47
C ALA A 125 -1.66 10.68 -3.16
N CYS A 126 -0.59 10.04 -2.69
CA CYS A 126 0.13 10.45 -1.48
C CYS A 126 0.61 11.90 -1.52
N GLY A 127 1.13 12.38 -2.66
CA GLY A 127 1.61 13.75 -2.80
C GLY A 127 0.53 14.71 -3.30
N PHE A 128 -0.28 14.30 -4.28
CA PHE A 128 -1.24 15.19 -4.92
C PHE A 128 -2.56 15.33 -4.17
N TRP A 129 -2.97 14.31 -3.40
CA TRP A 129 -4.23 14.33 -2.63
C TRP A 129 -3.99 14.42 -1.12
N GLY A 130 -2.72 14.35 -0.67
CA GLY A 130 -2.42 14.27 0.75
C GLY A 130 -2.90 12.98 1.41
N ALA A 131 -3.17 11.95 0.63
CA ALA A 131 -3.74 10.69 1.09
C ALA A 131 -2.91 9.51 0.54
N CYS A 132 -2.00 9.01 1.37
CA CYS A 132 -1.17 7.85 1.01
C CYS A 132 -2.04 6.60 0.82
N GLY A 133 -1.90 5.92 -0.33
CA GLY A 133 -2.67 4.73 -0.62
C GLY A 133 -2.45 3.57 0.36
N ALA A 134 -1.30 3.49 1.02
CA ALA A 134 -1.07 2.54 2.11
C ALA A 134 -1.98 2.82 3.32
N GLY A 135 -2.13 4.10 3.70
CA GLY A 135 -3.05 4.52 4.76
C GLY A 135 -4.52 4.29 4.36
N ILE A 136 -4.90 4.65 3.12
CA ILE A 136 -6.26 4.39 2.60
C ILE A 136 -6.56 2.89 2.65
N SER A 137 -5.60 2.04 2.32
CA SER A 137 -5.73 0.58 2.29
C SER A 137 -6.12 -0.01 3.66
N THR A 138 -5.67 0.58 4.76
CA THR A 138 -6.09 0.15 6.11
C THR A 138 -7.57 0.46 6.40
N GLY A 139 -8.06 1.59 5.92
CA GLY A 139 -9.49 1.92 6.00
C GLY A 139 -10.34 1.00 5.13
N MET A 140 -9.86 0.65 3.92
CA MET A 140 -10.51 -0.37 3.09
C MET A 140 -10.57 -1.72 3.77
N PHE A 141 -9.47 -2.14 4.43
CA PHE A 141 -9.42 -3.36 5.23
C PHE A 141 -10.51 -3.35 6.32
N VAL A 142 -10.58 -2.29 7.15
CA VAL A 142 -11.62 -2.17 8.19
C VAL A 142 -13.01 -2.15 7.58
N SER A 143 -13.20 -1.44 6.47
CA SER A 143 -14.48 -1.40 5.75
C SER A 143 -14.93 -2.79 5.27
N ILE A 144 -14.01 -3.62 4.80
CA ILE A 144 -14.31 -4.98 4.35
C ILE A 144 -14.69 -5.88 5.53
N ILE A 145 -13.88 -5.94 6.59
CA ILE A 145 -14.14 -6.82 7.73
C ILE A 145 -15.39 -6.43 8.52
N SER A 146 -15.75 -5.14 8.54
CA SER A 146 -16.95 -4.63 9.23
C SER A 146 -18.16 -4.49 8.30
N ARG A 147 -18.04 -4.84 7.01
CA ARG A 147 -19.08 -4.69 5.98
C ARG A 147 -19.64 -3.25 5.90
N SER A 148 -18.74 -2.28 5.98
CA SER A 148 -19.10 -0.87 5.94
C SER A 148 -19.67 -0.45 4.58
N THR A 149 -20.70 0.39 4.63
CA THR A 149 -21.31 1.05 3.46
C THR A 149 -21.50 2.53 3.78
N PRO A 150 -21.80 3.39 2.80
CA PRO A 150 -22.14 4.79 3.06
C PRO A 150 -23.36 5.01 3.97
N LEU A 151 -24.16 3.95 4.23
CA LEU A 151 -25.37 4.00 5.04
C LEU A 151 -25.20 3.32 6.41
N THR A 152 -24.04 2.72 6.71
CA THR A 152 -23.78 2.13 8.03
C THR A 152 -23.28 3.19 9.01
N ASP A 153 -23.56 3.05 10.29
CA ASP A 153 -23.14 4.00 11.33
C ASP A 153 -21.73 3.66 11.86
N GLU A 154 -21.63 2.72 12.81
CA GLU A 154 -20.35 2.36 13.44
C GLU A 154 -19.30 1.85 12.45
N PRO A 155 -19.58 0.92 11.49
CA PRO A 155 -18.60 0.46 10.51
C PRO A 155 -18.04 1.60 9.64
N PHE A 156 -18.89 2.56 9.26
CA PHE A 156 -18.47 3.76 8.54
C PHE A 156 -17.48 4.58 9.37
N ALA A 157 -17.82 4.84 10.64
CA ALA A 157 -16.96 5.60 11.55
C ALA A 157 -15.59 4.90 11.76
N LEU A 158 -15.58 3.57 11.99
CA LEU A 158 -14.35 2.80 12.22
C LEU A 158 -13.42 2.83 11.00
N SER A 159 -13.94 2.66 9.79
CA SER A 159 -13.13 2.70 8.58
C SER A 159 -12.44 4.06 8.37
N HIS A 160 -13.14 5.15 8.67
CA HIS A 160 -12.58 6.50 8.61
C HIS A 160 -11.53 6.75 9.70
N LYS A 161 -11.81 6.31 10.94
CA LYS A 161 -10.86 6.42 12.06
C LYS A 161 -9.56 5.68 11.75
N MET A 162 -9.66 4.46 11.19
CA MET A 162 -8.48 3.69 10.80
C MET A 162 -7.64 4.41 9.74
N THR A 163 -8.29 4.91 8.68
CA THR A 163 -7.59 5.70 7.65
C THR A 163 -6.91 6.93 8.26
N ALA A 164 -7.63 7.68 9.08
CA ALA A 164 -7.10 8.89 9.72
C ALA A 164 -5.89 8.59 10.63
N ALA A 165 -5.95 7.52 11.42
CA ALA A 165 -4.84 7.09 12.27
C ALA A 165 -3.60 6.73 11.46
N ALA A 166 -3.75 5.95 10.39
CA ALA A 166 -2.63 5.57 9.52
C ALA A 166 -2.03 6.77 8.78
N LEU A 167 -2.87 7.66 8.23
CA LEU A 167 -2.40 8.88 7.57
C LEU A 167 -1.72 9.84 8.55
N GLY A 168 -2.19 9.92 9.78
CA GLY A 168 -1.55 10.68 10.86
C GLY A 168 -0.12 10.22 11.11
N GLN A 169 0.10 8.91 11.28
CA GLN A 169 1.44 8.35 11.48
C GLN A 169 2.38 8.61 10.29
N ILE A 170 1.87 8.55 9.06
CA ILE A 170 2.65 8.88 7.87
C ILE A 170 3.01 10.38 7.87
N GLY A 171 2.06 11.24 8.23
CA GLY A 171 2.25 12.69 8.28
C GLY A 171 3.30 13.12 9.29
N GLU A 172 3.35 12.50 10.49
CA GLU A 172 4.34 12.78 11.53
C GLU A 172 5.78 12.51 11.07
N ILE A 173 6.00 11.45 10.28
CA ILE A 173 7.33 11.15 9.74
C ILE A 173 7.67 12.07 8.55
N GLY A 174 6.70 12.44 7.75
CA GLY A 174 6.85 13.30 6.59
C GLY A 174 7.52 12.66 5.38
N GLY A 175 7.78 13.50 4.38
CA GLY A 175 8.35 13.10 3.11
C GLY A 175 9.88 13.06 3.03
N PRO A 176 10.41 12.75 1.85
CA PRO A 176 9.69 12.30 0.66
C PRO A 176 8.99 10.94 0.84
N ARG A 177 8.10 10.58 -0.11
CA ARG A 177 7.35 9.32 -0.08
C ARG A 177 8.28 8.11 0.07
N CYS A 178 7.79 7.09 0.77
CA CYS A 178 8.43 5.80 0.78
C CYS A 178 7.38 4.71 0.97
N CYS A 179 6.97 4.04 -0.13
CA CYS A 179 5.89 3.04 -0.08
C CYS A 179 6.17 1.90 0.89
N LYS A 180 7.45 1.54 1.11
CA LYS A 180 7.82 0.52 2.11
C LYS A 180 7.58 1.02 3.54
N ARG A 181 8.11 2.20 3.89
CA ARG A 181 7.93 2.83 5.21
C ARG A 181 6.45 3.05 5.50
N ASP A 182 5.73 3.64 4.54
CA ASP A 182 4.34 4.02 4.71
C ASP A 182 3.44 2.76 4.83
N SER A 183 3.79 1.66 4.17
CA SER A 183 3.15 0.35 4.38
C SER A 183 3.38 -0.19 5.79
N PHE A 184 4.62 -0.16 6.29
CA PHE A 184 4.92 -0.63 7.65
C PHE A 184 4.22 0.22 8.72
N LEU A 185 4.25 1.56 8.60
CA LEU A 185 3.52 2.45 9.52
C LEU A 185 2.03 2.14 9.54
N SER A 186 1.43 1.99 8.35
CA SER A 186 0.00 1.70 8.20
C SER A 186 -0.38 0.36 8.82
N ILE A 187 0.41 -0.69 8.59
CA ILE A 187 0.15 -2.03 9.14
C ILE A 187 0.31 -2.03 10.66
N LEU A 188 1.38 -1.44 11.20
CA LEU A 188 1.60 -1.39 12.65
C LEU A 188 0.48 -0.63 13.37
N THR A 189 -0.02 0.45 12.78
CA THR A 189 -1.18 1.19 13.29
C THR A 189 -2.45 0.33 13.24
N ALA A 190 -2.66 -0.42 12.16
CA ALA A 190 -3.82 -1.28 12.01
C ALA A 190 -3.81 -2.47 12.98
N ILE A 191 -2.65 -3.01 13.34
CA ILE A 191 -2.52 -4.09 14.34
C ILE A 191 -3.11 -3.65 15.68
N ASP A 192 -2.73 -2.46 16.16
CA ASP A 192 -3.24 -1.92 17.42
C ASP A 192 -4.75 -1.62 17.33
N PHE A 193 -5.18 -1.05 16.23
CA PHE A 193 -6.59 -0.73 15.97
C PHE A 193 -7.48 -1.98 15.95
N VAL A 194 -7.03 -3.06 15.28
CA VAL A 194 -7.77 -4.34 15.22
C VAL A 194 -7.92 -4.97 16.59
N LYS A 195 -6.86 -4.95 17.38
CA LYS A 195 -6.91 -5.45 18.76
C LYS A 195 -7.92 -4.68 19.61
N GLU A 196 -7.93 -3.34 19.50
CA GLU A 196 -8.80 -2.46 20.27
C GLU A 196 -10.27 -2.61 19.88
N HIS A 197 -10.58 -2.61 18.58
CA HIS A 197 -11.95 -2.50 18.11
C HIS A 197 -12.60 -3.82 17.70
N PHE A 198 -11.80 -4.85 17.38
CA PHE A 198 -12.30 -6.15 16.94
C PHE A 198 -11.88 -7.32 17.85
N GLY A 199 -11.03 -7.06 18.84
CA GLY A 199 -10.60 -8.10 19.79
C GLY A 199 -9.68 -9.17 19.20
N ILE A 200 -9.24 -9.03 17.95
CA ILE A 200 -8.33 -9.96 17.28
C ILE A 200 -6.88 -9.50 17.46
N ALA A 201 -6.05 -10.38 18.01
CA ALA A 201 -4.64 -10.12 18.25
C ALA A 201 -3.78 -10.58 17.06
N LEU A 202 -3.29 -9.64 16.26
CA LEU A 202 -2.29 -9.89 15.24
C LEU A 202 -0.88 -9.83 15.83
N GLN A 203 0.07 -10.54 15.23
CA GLN A 203 1.48 -10.44 15.63
C GLN A 203 2.04 -9.07 15.24
N LYS A 204 2.77 -8.45 16.18
CA LYS A 204 3.38 -7.12 15.99
C LYS A 204 4.90 -7.24 16.16
N PRO A 205 5.65 -7.52 15.09
CA PRO A 205 7.11 -7.64 15.15
C PRO A 205 7.78 -6.27 15.22
N GLU A 206 9.05 -6.28 15.60
CA GLU A 206 9.96 -5.18 15.35
C GLU A 206 10.32 -5.14 13.86
N VAL A 207 10.32 -3.95 13.26
CA VAL A 207 10.54 -3.78 11.81
C VAL A 207 11.88 -3.10 11.56
N VAL A 208 12.77 -3.77 10.81
CA VAL A 208 14.03 -3.20 10.34
C VAL A 208 14.03 -3.17 8.81
N CYS A 209 14.14 -1.98 8.24
CA CYS A 209 14.06 -1.78 6.80
C CYS A 209 15.29 -2.34 6.05
N ARG A 210 15.04 -3.16 5.03
CA ARG A 210 16.07 -3.75 4.14
C ARG A 210 16.20 -3.03 2.80
N TYR A 211 15.42 -1.97 2.57
CA TYR A 211 15.28 -1.31 1.26
C TYR A 211 16.05 0.01 1.14
N ALA A 212 16.73 0.45 2.20
CA ALA A 212 17.39 1.77 2.26
C ALA A 212 18.40 1.98 1.11
N ALA A 213 19.22 0.97 0.82
CA ALA A 213 20.24 1.04 -0.25
C ALA A 213 19.64 1.08 -1.68
N GLN A 214 18.36 0.71 -1.83
CA GLN A 214 17.66 0.65 -3.11
C GLN A 214 16.75 1.86 -3.33
N ASN A 215 16.61 2.73 -2.32
CA ASN A 215 15.72 3.87 -2.31
C ASN A 215 16.51 5.18 -2.35
N ASN A 216 16.54 5.82 -3.51
CA ASN A 216 17.20 7.12 -3.69
C ASN A 216 16.58 8.24 -2.85
N GLN A 217 15.35 8.07 -2.35
CA GLN A 217 14.61 9.00 -1.51
C GLN A 217 14.61 8.61 -0.03
N CYS A 218 15.52 7.71 0.38
CA CYS A 218 15.59 7.27 1.76
C CYS A 218 15.97 8.41 2.71
N ILE A 219 15.19 8.60 3.77
CA ILE A 219 15.42 9.63 4.79
C ILE A 219 16.43 9.23 5.88
N GLY A 220 17.06 8.06 5.73
CA GLY A 220 18.11 7.57 6.62
C GLY A 220 17.64 7.45 8.07
N LYS A 221 18.41 7.97 9.01
CA LYS A 221 18.14 7.88 10.46
C LYS A 221 16.81 8.53 10.90
N ARG A 222 16.21 9.40 10.09
CA ARG A 222 14.86 9.95 10.40
C ARG A 222 13.75 8.91 10.23
N CYS A 223 14.00 7.82 9.49
CA CYS A 223 13.05 6.74 9.33
C CYS A 223 13.03 5.87 10.60
N PRO A 224 11.86 5.61 11.21
CA PRO A 224 11.79 4.75 12.41
C PRO A 224 12.28 3.32 12.16
N PHE A 225 12.26 2.86 10.92
CA PHE A 225 12.69 1.52 10.52
C PHE A 225 14.13 1.45 10.00
N SER A 226 14.91 2.51 10.21
CA SER A 226 16.31 2.54 9.76
C SER A 226 17.15 1.54 10.54
N ALA A 227 17.90 0.69 9.85
CA ALA A 227 18.86 -0.23 10.49
C ALA A 227 19.93 0.50 11.34
N ALA A 228 20.10 1.81 11.16
CA ALA A 228 21.01 2.62 11.98
C ALA A 228 20.40 3.04 13.35
N ASN A 229 19.12 2.71 13.59
CA ASN A 229 18.40 2.99 14.85
C ASN A 229 18.26 1.72 15.72
N HIS A 230 18.63 0.56 15.20
CA HIS A 230 18.62 -0.76 15.84
C HIS A 230 20.06 -1.28 15.95
#